data_7f4e89b5b63cf597eb619cc68e084d28
#
_entry.id   7f4e89b5b63cf597eb619cc68e084d28
#
_cell.length_a   1.000
_cell.length_b   1.000
_cell.length_c   1.000
_cell.angle_alpha   90.00
_cell.angle_beta   90.00
_cell.angle_gamma   90.00
#
_symmetry.space_group_name_H-M   'P 1'
#
loop_
_entity.id
_entity.type
_entity.pdbx_description
1 polymer ?
#
loop_
_entity_poly.entity_id
_entity_poly.type
_entity_poly.pdbx_seq_one_letter_code
_entity_poly.pdbx_strand_id
1 'polypeptide(L)'
;MKRYLILTVAAIQFILSGCGSVLKVEVSNAADFDRDTDIIEVPWSDVEKRLGIRDGESVVLKDGSEEVPYQLTYDGKLIFPTKLLSGQTKTYSITKGAPSEYTVKVCGDHYPQRVDDICWENDLIGFRTYGFKEDAPSGYDIFTKRSSDLPVIPEFYRRAKDPKLTKIHKQLKKTDKRAADRFNWDSLSFH
;
A
#
# COMPACT_ATOMS: atom_id res chain seq x y z
N MET A 1 -4.04 -30.89 20.07
CA MET A 1 -3.64 -29.65 20.78
C MET A 1 -4.03 -28.47 19.92
N LYS A 2 -5.05 -27.69 20.30
CA LYS A 2 -5.49 -26.50 19.57
C LYS A 2 -4.54 -25.36 19.94
N ARG A 3 -3.73 -24.92 19.00
CA ARG A 3 -2.93 -23.69 19.14
C ARG A 3 -3.85 -22.49 18.95
N TYR A 4 -4.17 -21.79 19.99
CA TYR A 4 -4.84 -20.50 19.93
C TYR A 4 -3.81 -19.46 19.49
N LEU A 5 -4.05 -18.84 18.32
CA LEU A 5 -3.32 -17.65 17.89
C LEU A 5 -3.79 -16.49 18.76
N ILE A 6 -3.01 -16.14 19.78
CA ILE A 6 -3.25 -14.94 20.57
C ILE A 6 -2.73 -13.79 19.74
N LEU A 7 -3.65 -13.07 19.07
CA LEU A 7 -3.36 -11.72 18.55
C LEU A 7 -3.16 -10.83 19.79
N THR A 8 -1.91 -10.59 20.16
CA THR A 8 -1.59 -9.54 21.13
C THR A 8 -1.84 -8.20 20.45
N VAL A 9 -2.98 -7.60 20.74
CA VAL A 9 -3.27 -6.21 20.41
C VAL A 9 -2.17 -5.37 21.07
N ALA A 10 -1.44 -4.59 20.29
CA ALA A 10 -0.50 -3.62 20.83
C ALA A 10 -1.27 -2.68 21.76
N ALA A 11 -0.92 -2.66 23.04
CA ALA A 11 -1.55 -1.77 24.00
C ALA A 11 -1.15 -0.32 23.63
N ILE A 12 -2.11 0.45 23.13
CA ILE A 12 -1.92 1.87 22.84
C ILE A 12 -2.06 2.59 24.19
N GLN A 13 -0.94 2.97 24.80
CA GLN A 13 -0.96 3.81 25.99
C GLN A 13 -0.82 5.27 25.59
N PHE A 14 -1.84 6.06 25.89
CA PHE A 14 -1.84 7.50 25.68
C PHE A 14 -1.25 8.21 26.92
N ILE A 15 -0.02 8.69 26.82
CA ILE A 15 0.58 9.51 27.87
C ILE A 15 0.11 10.96 27.70
N LEU A 16 -0.64 11.47 28.65
CA LEU A 16 -1.05 12.88 28.75
C LEU A 16 0.14 13.72 29.22
N SER A 17 0.83 14.37 28.31
CA SER A 17 1.76 15.47 28.65
C SER A 17 1.25 16.79 28.12
N GLY A 18 1.23 17.80 28.97
CA GLY A 18 0.52 19.05 28.80
C GLY A 18 0.92 19.93 27.63
N CYS A 19 -0.03 20.79 27.32
CA CYS A 19 0.00 22.07 26.60
C CYS A 19 1.03 22.22 25.47
N GLY A 20 0.79 21.51 24.40
CA GLY A 20 1.48 21.61 23.12
C GLY A 20 0.96 20.46 22.26
N SER A 21 0.45 20.79 21.16
CA SER A 21 -0.24 20.04 20.12
C SER A 21 0.51 18.81 19.59
N VAL A 22 1.01 17.92 20.45
CA VAL A 22 1.69 16.67 20.08
C VAL A 22 0.93 15.49 20.68
N LEU A 23 0.45 14.59 19.83
CA LEU A 23 -0.06 13.30 20.23
C LEU A 23 1.06 12.27 20.14
N LYS A 24 1.34 11.54 21.22
CA LYS A 24 2.30 10.44 21.24
C LYS A 24 1.56 9.11 21.12
N VAL A 25 2.06 8.25 20.23
CA VAL A 25 1.57 6.88 20.03
C VAL A 25 2.72 5.93 20.36
N GLU A 26 2.57 5.17 21.43
CA GLU A 26 3.55 4.16 21.81
C GLU A 26 3.16 2.80 21.23
N VAL A 27 4.11 2.14 20.57
CA VAL A 27 3.92 0.84 19.93
C VAL A 27 4.99 -0.13 20.42
N SER A 28 4.55 -1.26 20.99
CA SER A 28 5.44 -2.27 21.56
C SER A 28 5.28 -3.61 20.83
N ASN A 29 6.39 -4.26 20.55
CA ASN A 29 6.43 -5.64 20.08
C ASN A 29 6.72 -6.58 21.26
N ALA A 30 5.69 -7.19 21.82
CA ALA A 30 5.81 -8.15 22.91
C ALA A 30 6.15 -9.58 22.45
N ALA A 31 6.30 -9.82 21.14
CA ALA A 31 6.67 -11.12 20.61
C ALA A 31 8.18 -11.37 20.72
N ASP A 32 8.56 -12.65 20.70
CA ASP A 32 9.95 -13.11 20.72
C ASP A 32 10.62 -13.13 19.33
N PHE A 33 10.01 -12.49 18.34
CA PHE A 33 10.51 -12.34 16.97
C PHE A 33 10.35 -10.90 16.47
N ASP A 34 11.19 -10.54 15.49
CA ASP A 34 11.16 -9.24 14.84
C ASP A 34 9.92 -9.11 13.94
N ARG A 35 9.38 -7.90 13.89
CA ARG A 35 8.31 -7.51 12.97
C ARG A 35 8.87 -6.54 11.96
N ASP A 36 9.11 -7.03 10.75
CA ASP A 36 9.79 -6.26 9.71
C ASP A 36 8.87 -5.22 9.06
N THR A 37 7.57 -5.50 9.00
CA THR A 37 6.59 -4.58 8.44
C THR A 37 5.22 -4.89 9.04
N ASP A 38 4.82 -4.10 10.03
CA ASP A 38 3.47 -4.12 10.57
C ASP A 38 2.78 -2.78 10.28
N ILE A 39 1.45 -2.81 10.21
CA ILE A 39 0.64 -1.61 10.08
C ILE A 39 0.03 -1.27 11.43
N ILE A 40 0.28 -0.04 11.87
CA ILE A 40 -0.34 0.52 13.07
C ILE A 40 -1.58 1.30 12.64
N GLU A 41 -2.67 1.09 13.38
CA GLU A 41 -3.95 1.77 13.18
C GLU A 41 -4.25 2.66 14.39
N VAL A 42 -4.52 3.93 14.14
CA VAL A 42 -4.94 4.91 15.15
C VAL A 42 -6.30 5.47 14.73
N PRO A 43 -7.34 5.45 15.58
CA PRO A 43 -8.61 6.08 15.24
C PRO A 43 -8.41 7.57 14.91
N TRP A 44 -8.86 7.99 13.72
CA TRP A 44 -8.70 9.38 13.28
C TRP A 44 -9.42 10.34 14.23
N SER A 45 -10.58 9.96 14.74
CA SER A 45 -11.33 10.72 15.73
C SER A 45 -10.54 11.04 17.00
N ASP A 46 -9.64 10.16 17.43
CA ASP A 46 -8.78 10.40 18.57
C ASP A 46 -7.69 11.44 18.25
N VAL A 47 -7.15 11.39 17.03
CA VAL A 47 -6.18 12.39 16.53
C VAL A 47 -6.84 13.76 16.44
N GLU A 48 -8.01 13.85 15.80
CA GLU A 48 -8.80 15.09 15.66
C GLU A 48 -9.09 15.72 17.02
N LYS A 49 -9.63 14.91 17.93
CA LYS A 49 -10.02 15.39 19.26
C LYS A 49 -8.81 15.89 20.06
N ARG A 50 -7.70 15.18 20.03
CA ARG A 50 -6.52 15.52 20.84
C ARG A 50 -5.72 16.66 20.28
N LEU A 51 -5.61 16.78 18.97
CA LEU A 51 -4.88 17.86 18.31
C LEU A 51 -5.79 19.02 17.92
N GLY A 52 -7.12 18.87 18.04
CA GLY A 52 -8.08 19.89 17.60
C GLY A 52 -8.02 20.11 16.08
N ILE A 53 -7.88 19.03 15.31
CA ILE A 53 -7.84 19.07 13.83
C ILE A 53 -9.20 19.53 13.31
N ARG A 54 -9.19 20.43 12.32
CA ARG A 54 -10.39 20.92 11.60
C ARG A 54 -10.39 20.35 10.19
N ASP A 55 -11.54 20.43 9.54
CA ASP A 55 -11.67 20.03 8.13
C ASP A 55 -10.61 20.70 7.26
N GLY A 56 -9.91 19.90 6.45
CA GLY A 56 -8.85 20.34 5.56
C GLY A 56 -7.47 20.52 6.23
N GLU A 57 -7.35 20.39 7.55
CA GLU A 57 -6.05 20.35 8.22
C GLU A 57 -5.43 18.96 8.16
N SER A 58 -4.11 18.92 8.01
CA SER A 58 -3.30 17.70 7.95
C SER A 58 -2.42 17.55 9.20
N VAL A 59 -1.82 16.39 9.34
CA VAL A 59 -0.87 16.10 10.40
C VAL A 59 0.47 15.65 9.83
N VAL A 60 1.51 15.71 10.65
CA VAL A 60 2.82 15.14 10.38
C VAL A 60 3.06 14.06 11.42
N LEU A 61 3.37 12.84 10.97
CA LEU A 61 3.75 11.71 11.80
C LEU A 61 5.27 11.54 11.78
N LYS A 62 5.89 11.36 12.94
CA LYS A 62 7.34 11.18 13.06
C LYS A 62 7.73 10.02 13.98
N ASP A 63 8.83 9.32 13.60
CA ASP A 63 9.63 8.44 14.44
C ASP A 63 10.92 9.19 14.80
N GLY A 64 11.00 9.74 16.00
CA GLY A 64 12.07 10.68 16.36
C GLY A 64 12.05 11.95 15.50
N SER A 65 13.08 12.16 14.70
CA SER A 65 13.20 13.29 13.75
C SER A 65 12.67 12.95 12.36
N GLU A 66 12.52 11.68 12.02
CA GLU A 66 12.15 11.22 10.69
C GLU A 66 10.65 11.25 10.50
N GLU A 67 10.20 11.79 9.38
CA GLU A 67 8.80 11.78 9.00
C GLU A 67 8.43 10.40 8.45
N VAL A 68 7.30 9.86 8.92
CA VAL A 68 6.77 8.57 8.54
C VAL A 68 5.54 8.77 7.66
N PRO A 69 5.47 8.18 6.47
CA PRO A 69 4.28 8.24 5.65
C PRO A 69 3.09 7.56 6.33
N TYR A 70 1.93 8.17 6.18
CA TYR A 70 0.68 7.63 6.70
C TYR A 70 -0.43 7.74 5.66
N GLN A 71 -1.53 7.03 5.89
CA GLN A 71 -2.74 7.11 5.10
C GLN A 71 -3.95 7.24 6.01
N LEU A 72 -4.94 8.03 5.61
CA LEU A 72 -6.28 8.01 6.19
C LEU A 72 -7.14 7.03 5.40
N THR A 73 -7.76 6.11 6.11
CA THR A 73 -8.64 5.10 5.52
C THR A 73 -10.09 5.57 5.48
N TYR A 74 -10.91 4.99 4.61
CA TYR A 74 -12.33 5.32 4.51
C TYR A 74 -13.13 4.98 5.77
N ASP A 75 -12.65 4.04 6.58
CA ASP A 75 -13.24 3.66 7.87
C ASP A 75 -12.74 4.51 9.05
N GLY A 76 -12.06 5.63 8.76
CA GLY A 76 -11.71 6.64 9.76
C GLY A 76 -10.52 6.27 10.63
N LYS A 77 -9.49 5.67 10.06
CA LYS A 77 -8.23 5.37 10.73
C LYS A 77 -7.07 6.11 10.07
N LEU A 78 -6.10 6.51 10.86
CA LEU A 78 -4.76 6.84 10.42
C LEU A 78 -3.93 5.56 10.50
N ILE A 79 -3.39 5.11 9.37
CA ILE A 79 -2.55 3.91 9.31
C ILE A 79 -1.13 4.27 8.87
N PHE A 80 -0.13 3.59 9.44
CA PHE A 80 1.27 3.78 9.07
C PHE A 80 2.11 2.52 9.28
N PRO A 81 3.17 2.31 8.49
CA PRO A 81 4.06 1.17 8.65
C PRO A 81 5.02 1.36 9.84
N THR A 82 5.34 0.27 10.51
CA THR A 82 6.38 0.22 11.55
C THR A 82 7.26 -1.01 11.39
N LYS A 83 8.49 -0.89 11.88
CA LYS A 83 9.41 -2.01 12.07
C LYS A 83 9.85 -2.03 13.53
N LEU A 84 9.68 -3.19 14.19
CA LEU A 84 10.00 -3.37 15.61
C LEU A 84 10.77 -4.67 15.80
N LEU A 85 11.91 -4.58 16.46
CA LEU A 85 12.61 -5.78 16.93
C LEU A 85 11.85 -6.46 18.06
N SER A 86 12.18 -7.71 18.34
CA SER A 86 11.64 -8.45 19.50
C SER A 86 11.83 -7.64 20.78
N GLY A 87 10.75 -7.45 21.55
CA GLY A 87 10.73 -6.68 22.80
C GLY A 87 10.91 -5.17 22.65
N GLN A 88 11.01 -4.64 21.44
CA GLN A 88 11.21 -3.20 21.21
C GLN A 88 9.92 -2.41 21.41
N THR A 89 10.08 -1.21 21.96
CA THR A 89 9.04 -0.18 22.01
C THR A 89 9.51 1.06 21.25
N LYS A 90 8.64 1.63 20.42
CA LYS A 90 8.83 2.92 19.74
C LYS A 90 7.74 3.90 20.12
N THR A 91 8.08 5.19 20.12
CA THR A 91 7.13 6.27 20.35
C THR A 91 7.08 7.17 19.13
N TYR A 92 5.96 7.20 18.47
CA TYR A 92 5.66 8.09 17.36
C TYR A 92 5.04 9.39 17.88
N SER A 93 5.29 10.49 17.17
CA SER A 93 4.67 11.78 17.45
C SER A 93 3.82 12.22 16.28
N ILE A 94 2.59 12.65 16.56
CA ILE A 94 1.67 13.24 15.59
C ILE A 94 1.45 14.69 15.96
N THR A 95 1.64 15.61 15.01
CA THR A 95 1.48 17.05 15.18
C THR A 95 0.67 17.62 14.04
N LYS A 96 0.00 18.77 14.24
CA LYS A 96 -0.55 19.54 13.12
C LYS A 96 0.56 19.97 12.18
N GLY A 97 0.31 19.87 10.88
CA GLY A 97 1.26 20.31 9.85
C GLY A 97 0.94 19.70 8.49
N ALA A 98 1.59 20.22 7.46
CA ALA A 98 1.54 19.65 6.13
C ALA A 98 2.60 18.54 6.03
N PRO A 99 2.22 17.29 5.73
CA PRO A 99 3.18 16.22 5.52
C PRO A 99 3.99 16.45 4.23
N SER A 100 5.16 15.86 4.16
CA SER A 100 5.96 15.82 2.95
C SER A 100 5.23 15.06 1.84
N GLU A 101 5.56 15.37 0.59
CA GLU A 101 5.10 14.55 -0.54
C GLU A 101 5.84 13.23 -0.56
N TYR A 102 5.09 12.14 -0.66
CA TYR A 102 5.64 10.78 -0.75
C TYR A 102 5.41 10.20 -2.13
N THR A 103 6.38 9.44 -2.60
CA THR A 103 6.20 8.65 -3.82
C THR A 103 5.13 7.60 -3.61
N VAL A 104 4.07 7.68 -4.40
CA VAL A 104 2.99 6.69 -4.37
C VAL A 104 3.52 5.36 -4.90
N LYS A 105 3.43 4.32 -4.07
CA LYS A 105 3.88 2.95 -4.39
C LYS A 105 2.74 1.94 -4.49
N VAL A 106 1.52 2.41 -4.35
CA VAL A 106 0.31 1.59 -4.44
C VAL A 106 -0.66 2.24 -5.42
N CYS A 107 -1.35 1.44 -6.19
CA CYS A 107 -2.48 1.92 -6.98
C CYS A 107 -3.55 0.82 -7.11
N GLY A 108 -4.76 1.24 -7.42
CA GLY A 108 -5.84 0.35 -7.79
C GLY A 108 -6.80 1.09 -8.69
N ASP A 109 -7.31 0.42 -9.71
CA ASP A 109 -8.24 1.03 -10.65
C ASP A 109 -9.10 -0.04 -11.34
N HIS A 110 -10.15 0.44 -12.01
CA HIS A 110 -11.06 -0.33 -12.82
C HIS A 110 -10.77 -0.09 -14.30
N TYR A 111 -10.60 -1.16 -15.07
CA TYR A 111 -10.23 -1.14 -16.48
C TYR A 111 -11.33 -1.77 -17.36
N PRO A 112 -12.45 -1.07 -17.60
CA PRO A 112 -13.61 -1.60 -18.36
C PRO A 112 -13.31 -1.89 -19.83
N GLN A 113 -12.24 -1.30 -20.35
CA GLN A 113 -11.84 -1.40 -21.76
C GLN A 113 -11.30 -2.79 -22.16
N ARG A 114 -10.95 -3.64 -21.21
CA ARG A 114 -10.50 -5.01 -21.50
C ARG A 114 -11.65 -5.99 -21.25
N VAL A 115 -11.72 -6.65 -20.14
CA VAL A 115 -12.82 -7.52 -19.73
C VAL A 115 -13.38 -7.09 -18.38
N ASP A 116 -13.48 -5.78 -18.20
CA ASP A 116 -13.96 -5.17 -16.96
C ASP A 116 -13.04 -5.47 -15.77
N ASP A 117 -11.73 -5.44 -16.03
CA ASP A 117 -10.72 -5.82 -15.05
C ASP A 117 -10.67 -4.84 -13.88
N ILE A 118 -10.51 -5.36 -12.67
CA ILE A 118 -10.14 -4.60 -11.49
C ILE A 118 -8.72 -5.02 -11.12
N CYS A 119 -7.81 -4.05 -10.97
CA CYS A 119 -6.42 -4.30 -10.66
C CYS A 119 -5.94 -3.44 -9.50
N TRP A 120 -5.05 -3.99 -8.72
CA TRP A 120 -4.35 -3.26 -7.66
C TRP A 120 -2.93 -3.80 -7.50
N GLU A 121 -2.03 -2.94 -7.08
CA GLU A 121 -0.64 -3.29 -6.83
C GLU A 121 -0.03 -2.46 -5.69
N ASN A 122 1.00 -3.01 -5.09
CA ASN A 122 1.94 -2.28 -4.25
C ASN A 122 3.35 -2.37 -4.86
N ASP A 123 4.36 -1.95 -4.13
CA ASP A 123 5.75 -1.98 -4.56
C ASP A 123 6.33 -3.40 -4.71
N LEU A 124 5.65 -4.44 -4.28
CA LEU A 124 6.11 -5.84 -4.32
C LEU A 124 5.33 -6.71 -5.29
N ILE A 125 4.02 -6.53 -5.39
CA ILE A 125 3.13 -7.45 -6.06
C ILE A 125 1.94 -6.74 -6.68
N GLY A 126 1.46 -7.24 -7.80
CA GLY A 126 0.23 -6.79 -8.44
C GLY A 126 -0.80 -7.91 -8.52
N PHE A 127 -2.06 -7.51 -8.53
CA PHE A 127 -3.20 -8.41 -8.68
C PHE A 127 -4.15 -7.89 -9.76
N ARG A 128 -4.83 -8.82 -10.40
CA ARG A 128 -5.93 -8.54 -11.29
C ARG A 128 -7.04 -9.54 -11.05
N THR A 129 -8.28 -9.06 -10.99
CA THR A 129 -9.48 -9.89 -11.13
C THR A 129 -10.23 -9.46 -12.37
N TYR A 130 -10.90 -10.40 -12.99
CA TYR A 130 -11.74 -10.15 -14.13
C TYR A 130 -13.13 -9.69 -13.66
N GLY A 131 -13.75 -8.79 -14.44
CA GLY A 131 -15.07 -8.28 -14.12
C GLY A 131 -16.21 -9.20 -14.58
N PHE A 132 -17.42 -8.65 -14.61
CA PHE A 132 -18.66 -9.39 -14.82
C PHE A 132 -19.08 -9.51 -16.29
N LYS A 133 -18.17 -9.37 -17.25
CA LYS A 133 -18.52 -9.62 -18.66
C LYS A 133 -18.81 -11.10 -18.87
N GLU A 134 -19.81 -11.38 -19.71
CA GLU A 134 -20.40 -12.70 -19.92
C GLU A 134 -19.38 -13.80 -20.27
N ASP A 135 -18.30 -13.44 -20.97
CA ASP A 135 -17.21 -14.34 -21.35
C ASP A 135 -15.90 -14.11 -20.55
N ALA A 136 -15.97 -13.37 -19.44
CA ALA A 136 -14.76 -13.13 -18.65
C ALA A 136 -14.33 -14.40 -17.93
N PRO A 137 -13.03 -14.79 -17.98
CA PRO A 137 -12.54 -15.87 -17.15
C PRO A 137 -12.71 -15.51 -15.68
N SER A 138 -13.02 -16.49 -14.85
CA SER A 138 -13.02 -16.29 -13.39
C SER A 138 -11.65 -16.54 -12.79
N GLY A 139 -11.30 -15.78 -11.76
CA GLY A 139 -10.06 -15.96 -11.02
C GLY A 139 -9.27 -14.68 -10.81
N TYR A 140 -8.05 -14.88 -10.30
CA TYR A 140 -7.10 -13.81 -10.03
C TYR A 140 -5.78 -14.11 -10.74
N ASP A 141 -5.21 -13.08 -11.35
CA ASP A 141 -3.81 -13.10 -11.75
C ASP A 141 -2.98 -12.44 -10.64
N ILE A 142 -1.80 -13.01 -10.41
CA ILE A 142 -0.81 -12.51 -9.46
C ILE A 142 0.46 -12.22 -10.22
N PHE A 143 0.96 -10.99 -10.08
CA PHE A 143 2.15 -10.52 -10.76
C PHE A 143 3.23 -10.16 -9.75
N THR A 144 4.34 -10.88 -9.74
CA THR A 144 5.52 -10.47 -8.99
C THR A 144 6.25 -9.36 -9.73
N LYS A 145 6.79 -8.39 -9.00
CA LYS A 145 7.45 -7.21 -9.57
C LYS A 145 8.97 -7.33 -9.51
N ARG A 146 9.63 -6.81 -10.52
CA ARG A 146 11.11 -6.68 -10.58
C ARG A 146 11.61 -5.39 -9.97
N SER A 147 10.76 -4.37 -9.90
CA SER A 147 11.07 -3.07 -9.36
C SER A 147 10.00 -2.65 -8.38
N SER A 148 10.42 -2.05 -7.27
CA SER A 148 9.54 -1.46 -6.26
C SER A 148 9.26 0.03 -6.50
N ASP A 149 9.90 0.64 -7.53
CA ASP A 149 9.96 2.10 -7.65
C ASP A 149 8.72 2.73 -8.27
N LEU A 150 7.97 1.98 -9.10
CA LEU A 150 6.86 2.54 -9.88
C LEU A 150 5.64 1.61 -9.87
N PRO A 151 4.41 2.16 -9.86
CA PRO A 151 3.23 1.42 -10.27
C PRO A 151 3.35 0.95 -11.72
N VAL A 152 3.07 -0.32 -12.01
CA VAL A 152 3.28 -0.95 -13.32
C VAL A 152 1.98 -1.21 -14.07
N ILE A 153 0.91 -1.48 -13.34
CA ILE A 153 -0.40 -1.81 -13.92
C ILE A 153 -0.97 -0.70 -14.81
N PRO A 154 -0.96 0.58 -14.42
CA PRO A 154 -1.41 1.66 -15.30
C PRO A 154 -0.66 1.71 -16.63
N GLU A 155 0.64 1.48 -16.59
CA GLU A 155 1.48 1.45 -17.80
C GLU A 155 1.15 0.23 -18.69
N PHE A 156 0.89 -0.93 -18.10
CA PHE A 156 0.42 -2.09 -18.84
C PHE A 156 -0.86 -1.79 -19.63
N TYR A 157 -1.88 -1.18 -19.02
CA TYR A 157 -3.11 -0.85 -19.71
C TYR A 157 -2.94 0.29 -20.73
N ARG A 158 -2.06 1.24 -20.46
CA ARG A 158 -1.69 2.28 -21.42
C ARG A 158 -1.06 1.68 -22.68
N ARG A 159 -0.12 0.75 -22.52
CA ARG A 159 0.53 0.05 -23.63
C ARG A 159 -0.44 -0.85 -24.39
N ALA A 160 -1.32 -1.52 -23.72
CA ALA A 160 -2.32 -2.39 -24.35
C ALA A 160 -3.26 -1.61 -25.31
N LYS A 161 -3.41 -0.31 -25.12
CA LYS A 161 -4.20 0.59 -25.99
C LYS A 161 -3.37 1.20 -27.13
N ASP A 162 -2.04 1.11 -27.10
CA ASP A 162 -1.19 1.70 -28.14
C ASP A 162 -1.24 0.84 -29.41
N PRO A 163 -1.76 1.37 -30.55
CA PRO A 163 -1.87 0.61 -31.80
C PRO A 163 -0.50 0.15 -32.35
N LYS A 164 0.57 0.94 -32.11
CA LYS A 164 1.91 0.60 -32.57
C LYS A 164 2.45 -0.60 -31.79
N LEU A 165 2.33 -0.58 -30.47
CA LEU A 165 2.77 -1.67 -29.62
C LEU A 165 1.93 -2.93 -29.86
N THR A 166 0.63 -2.80 -30.06
CA THR A 166 -0.26 -3.91 -30.43
C THR A 166 0.15 -4.55 -31.76
N LYS A 167 0.55 -3.74 -32.78
CA LYS A 167 1.04 -4.25 -34.06
C LYS A 167 2.35 -5.03 -33.90
N ILE A 168 3.29 -4.50 -33.13
CA ILE A 168 4.56 -5.17 -32.83
C ILE A 168 4.30 -6.50 -32.13
N HIS A 169 3.47 -6.52 -31.09
CA HIS A 169 3.13 -7.74 -30.37
C HIS A 169 2.49 -8.81 -31.27
N LYS A 170 1.54 -8.41 -32.15
CA LYS A 170 0.93 -9.33 -33.14
C LYS A 170 1.96 -9.89 -34.10
N GLN A 171 2.96 -9.12 -34.48
CA GLN A 171 4.04 -9.58 -35.35
C GLN A 171 4.95 -10.55 -34.62
N LEU A 172 5.37 -10.25 -33.40
CA LEU A 172 6.19 -11.12 -32.58
C LEU A 172 5.50 -12.47 -32.30
N LYS A 173 4.20 -12.48 -32.03
CA LYS A 173 3.43 -13.73 -31.86
C LYS A 173 3.55 -14.68 -33.07
N LYS A 174 3.74 -14.15 -34.28
CA LYS A 174 3.88 -14.96 -35.50
C LYS A 174 5.30 -15.45 -35.73
N THR A 175 6.31 -14.73 -35.25
CA THR A 175 7.73 -14.95 -35.56
C THR A 175 8.50 -15.52 -34.37
N ASP A 176 8.19 -15.10 -33.17
CA ASP A 176 8.84 -15.54 -31.93
C ASP A 176 7.89 -15.39 -30.72
N LYS A 177 7.26 -16.49 -30.35
CA LYS A 177 6.30 -16.53 -29.24
C LYS A 177 6.95 -16.10 -27.92
N ARG A 178 8.20 -16.50 -27.66
CA ARG A 178 8.91 -16.12 -26.42
C ARG A 178 9.19 -14.62 -26.35
N ALA A 179 9.56 -14.02 -27.50
CA ALA A 179 9.73 -12.57 -27.57
C ALA A 179 8.40 -11.83 -27.40
N ALA A 180 7.29 -12.38 -27.91
CA ALA A 180 5.97 -11.82 -27.73
C ALA A 180 5.53 -11.82 -26.24
N ASP A 181 5.76 -12.95 -25.56
CA ASP A 181 5.43 -13.09 -24.15
C ASP A 181 6.28 -12.11 -23.31
N ARG A 182 7.58 -12.02 -23.56
CA ARG A 182 8.47 -11.03 -22.92
C ARG A 182 8.08 -9.59 -23.22
N PHE A 183 7.70 -9.29 -24.46
CA PHE A 183 7.28 -7.93 -24.84
C PHE A 183 6.09 -7.43 -24.03
N ASN A 184 5.16 -8.31 -23.68
CA ASN A 184 4.01 -7.95 -22.87
C ASN A 184 4.31 -7.82 -21.38
N TRP A 185 5.11 -8.71 -20.81
CA TRP A 185 5.27 -8.86 -19.38
C TRP A 185 6.64 -8.42 -18.86
N ASP A 186 7.72 -8.90 -19.47
CA ASP A 186 9.08 -8.61 -19.02
C ASP A 186 9.46 -7.14 -19.22
N SER A 187 8.90 -6.49 -20.23
CA SER A 187 9.15 -5.06 -20.47
C SER A 187 8.47 -4.14 -19.45
N LEU A 188 7.57 -4.67 -18.63
CA LEU A 188 6.80 -3.95 -17.63
C LEU A 188 7.19 -4.33 -16.20
N SER A 189 8.31 -4.98 -16.00
CA SER A 189 8.76 -5.39 -14.66
C SER A 189 7.86 -6.39 -13.93
N PHE A 190 7.08 -7.19 -14.68
CA PHE A 190 6.39 -8.35 -14.16
C PHE A 190 7.10 -9.66 -14.53
N HIS A 191 6.93 -10.67 -13.68
CA HIS A 191 7.30 -12.07 -13.94
C HIS A 191 6.08 -12.94 -14.02
#